data_ebf6fd307737f11abc220e43580ce794
#
_entry.id   ebf6fd307737f11abc220e43580ce794
#
_cell.length_a   1.000
_cell.length_b   1.000
_cell.length_c   1.000
_cell.angle_alpha   90.00
_cell.angle_beta   90.00
_cell.angle_gamma   90.00
#
_symmetry.space_group_name_H-M   'P 1'
#
loop_
_entity.id
_entity.type
_entity.pdbx_description
1 polymer ?
#
loop_
_entity_poly.entity_id
_entity_poly.type
_entity_poly.pdbx_seq_one_letter_code
_entity_poly.pdbx_strand_id
1 'polypeptide(L)'
;MKIFITGVAGFLGSHLADLMISEGHTVAGNDNMIGGYTDNVPQDVEFHQVDCCNLENMTKAMEGCDIVYHTAATAYEGLSVFSPVLVTRNIFEASVTTITAAIRNKVKRIVYCSSMARYGHHDKMPYKEDYECRPQDPYGIAKKAGEDVLRNLCETHGVDYVIAVPHNIVGPRQKYDDPFRNVMSIMLNRMLQGKQPIIYGDGEQQRCFSYIDDCLYCLNALAFQDNVIGEVINIEPDEEPITINELAEACANETGINLDPIHHKDRPKEVKLAVCSSDKARDLLGYSTATNMRQSVKKTAEYIRTRGTKKFQYHLPLEIINDKTPETWKNKLI
;
A
#
# COMPACT_ATOMS: atom_id res chain seq x y z
N MET A 1 11.79 -7.02 21.29
CA MET A 1 10.89 -8.06 20.72
C MET A 1 11.39 -8.44 19.34
N LYS A 2 11.04 -9.63 18.83
CA LYS A 2 11.30 -9.99 17.43
C LYS A 2 10.04 -9.71 16.60
N ILE A 3 10.17 -8.85 15.60
CA ILE A 3 9.07 -8.41 14.74
C ILE A 3 9.21 -9.08 13.37
N PHE A 4 8.13 -9.62 12.83
CA PHE A 4 8.11 -10.13 11.46
C PHE A 4 7.34 -9.20 10.54
N ILE A 5 7.92 -8.86 9.38
CA ILE A 5 7.30 -7.97 8.40
C ILE A 5 7.20 -8.68 7.05
N THR A 6 5.98 -8.92 6.56
CA THR A 6 5.82 -9.43 5.19
C THR A 6 5.94 -8.29 4.18
N GLY A 7 6.56 -8.55 3.03
CA GLY A 7 6.80 -7.52 2.02
C GLY A 7 7.89 -6.52 2.42
N VAL A 8 8.91 -6.99 3.16
CA VAL A 8 9.95 -6.16 3.77
C VAL A 8 10.89 -5.47 2.76
N ALA A 9 10.98 -5.95 1.51
CA ALA A 9 11.67 -5.27 0.41
C ALA A 9 10.79 -4.24 -0.32
N GLY A 10 9.50 -4.20 0.01
CA GLY A 10 8.53 -3.26 -0.53
C GLY A 10 8.63 -1.88 0.10
N PHE A 11 7.80 -0.97 -0.39
CA PHE A 11 7.76 0.42 0.07
C PHE A 11 7.45 0.53 1.57
N LEU A 12 6.26 0.07 2.00
CA LEU A 12 5.83 0.20 3.40
C LEU A 12 6.68 -0.67 4.33
N GLY A 13 6.93 -1.93 3.94
CA GLY A 13 7.65 -2.89 4.78
C GLY A 13 9.07 -2.46 5.09
N SER A 14 9.80 -1.86 4.13
CA SER A 14 11.18 -1.42 4.35
C SER A 14 11.31 -0.22 5.30
N HIS A 15 10.38 0.73 5.22
CA HIS A 15 10.34 1.85 6.17
C HIS A 15 9.95 1.38 7.58
N LEU A 16 8.98 0.47 7.66
CA LEU A 16 8.58 -0.11 8.94
C LEU A 16 9.72 -0.90 9.58
N ALA A 17 10.51 -1.62 8.77
CA ALA A 17 11.70 -2.34 9.27
C ALA A 17 12.73 -1.38 9.87
N ASP A 18 13.04 -0.26 9.19
CA ASP A 18 13.95 0.76 9.74
C ASP A 18 13.41 1.32 11.06
N LEU A 19 12.11 1.63 11.13
CA LEU A 19 11.49 2.15 12.36
C LEU A 19 11.63 1.14 13.50
N MET A 20 11.27 -0.13 13.28
CA MET A 20 11.36 -1.17 14.32
C MET A 20 12.80 -1.40 14.79
N ILE A 21 13.77 -1.38 13.89
CA ILE A 21 15.21 -1.47 14.24
C ILE A 21 15.62 -0.26 15.06
N SER A 22 15.23 0.95 14.68
CA SER A 22 15.57 2.18 15.41
C SER A 22 14.99 2.23 16.82
N GLU A 23 13.90 1.53 17.08
CA GLU A 23 13.27 1.37 18.40
C GLU A 23 13.85 0.19 19.20
N GLY A 24 14.91 -0.45 18.70
CA GLY A 24 15.65 -1.51 19.40
C GLY A 24 15.00 -2.91 19.29
N HIS A 25 14.15 -3.12 18.28
CA HIS A 25 13.58 -4.44 17.99
C HIS A 25 14.47 -5.22 17.02
N THR A 26 14.46 -6.54 17.13
CA THR A 26 15.01 -7.43 16.10
C THR A 26 13.95 -7.63 15.01
N VAL A 27 14.34 -7.48 13.75
CA VAL A 27 13.42 -7.58 12.62
C VAL A 27 13.78 -8.76 11.72
N ALA A 28 12.80 -9.61 11.46
CA ALA A 28 12.80 -10.59 10.37
C ALA A 28 11.72 -10.23 9.35
N GLY A 29 11.87 -10.66 8.12
CA GLY A 29 10.83 -10.42 7.13
C GLY A 29 11.03 -11.19 5.83
N ASN A 30 9.95 -11.29 5.06
CA ASN A 30 10.00 -11.94 3.75
C ASN A 30 9.57 -11.02 2.62
N ASP A 31 10.00 -11.35 1.41
CA ASP A 31 9.50 -10.78 0.17
C ASP A 31 9.70 -11.76 -0.98
N ASN A 32 8.81 -11.78 -1.96
CA ASN A 32 8.97 -12.55 -3.19
C ASN A 32 9.55 -11.71 -4.35
N MET A 33 9.87 -10.46 -4.08
CA MET A 33 10.51 -9.50 -4.98
C MET A 33 9.66 -9.03 -6.18
N ILE A 34 8.34 -9.26 -6.16
CA ILE A 34 7.45 -8.77 -7.24
C ILE A 34 7.38 -7.24 -7.24
N GLY A 35 7.22 -6.62 -6.07
CA GLY A 35 6.96 -5.18 -5.94
C GLY A 35 8.02 -4.39 -5.21
N GLY A 36 9.08 -5.03 -4.74
CA GLY A 36 10.16 -4.42 -3.96
C GLY A 36 11.46 -4.26 -4.75
N TYR A 37 12.43 -3.62 -4.09
CA TYR A 37 13.82 -3.56 -4.53
C TYR A 37 14.71 -4.18 -3.44
N THR A 38 15.70 -4.98 -3.82
CA THR A 38 16.60 -5.64 -2.86
C THR A 38 17.31 -4.64 -1.95
N ASP A 39 17.67 -3.47 -2.49
CA ASP A 39 18.36 -2.39 -1.76
C ASP A 39 17.41 -1.55 -0.87
N ASN A 40 16.12 -1.86 -0.82
CA ASN A 40 15.22 -1.32 0.19
C ASN A 40 15.33 -2.08 1.53
N VAL A 41 15.78 -3.35 1.51
CA VAL A 41 15.87 -4.15 2.75
C VAL A 41 16.99 -3.60 3.64
N PRO A 42 16.67 -3.16 4.89
CA PRO A 42 17.71 -2.73 5.82
C PRO A 42 18.70 -3.85 6.14
N GLN A 43 19.97 -3.49 6.36
CA GLN A 43 21.06 -4.47 6.53
C GLN A 43 20.86 -5.38 7.75
N ASP A 44 20.21 -4.87 8.81
CA ASP A 44 20.00 -5.59 10.06
C ASP A 44 18.72 -6.46 10.06
N VAL A 45 18.05 -6.61 8.91
CA VAL A 45 16.87 -7.48 8.75
C VAL A 45 17.30 -8.92 8.45
N GLU A 46 16.80 -9.88 9.22
CA GLU A 46 16.83 -11.30 8.86
C GLU A 46 15.91 -11.53 7.65
N PHE A 47 16.46 -11.45 6.45
CA PHE A 47 15.70 -11.46 5.20
C PHE A 47 15.49 -12.87 4.65
N HIS A 48 14.23 -13.22 4.36
CA HIS A 48 13.83 -14.47 3.74
C HIS A 48 13.19 -14.20 2.37
N GLN A 49 13.81 -14.62 1.30
CA GLN A 49 13.20 -14.54 -0.04
C GLN A 49 12.18 -15.68 -0.24
N VAL A 50 10.98 -15.47 0.28
CA VAL A 50 9.89 -16.45 0.35
C VAL A 50 8.58 -15.81 -0.08
N ASP A 51 7.77 -16.55 -0.85
CA ASP A 51 6.39 -16.18 -1.18
C ASP A 51 5.47 -16.39 0.03
N CYS A 52 4.66 -15.37 0.37
CA CYS A 52 3.66 -15.45 1.45
C CYS A 52 2.67 -16.61 1.29
N CYS A 53 2.45 -17.12 0.08
CA CYS A 53 1.57 -18.28 -0.16
C CYS A 53 2.23 -19.63 0.18
N ASN A 54 3.49 -19.66 0.60
CA ASN A 54 4.16 -20.88 1.01
C ASN A 54 4.12 -21.07 2.53
N LEU A 55 3.12 -21.82 3.02
CA LEU A 55 2.86 -21.97 4.45
C LEU A 55 4.06 -22.50 5.26
N GLU A 56 4.74 -23.53 4.76
CA GLU A 56 5.85 -24.14 5.50
C GLU A 56 7.05 -23.21 5.61
N ASN A 57 7.41 -22.53 4.51
CA ASN A 57 8.49 -21.56 4.53
C ASN A 57 8.15 -20.33 5.37
N MET A 58 6.89 -19.85 5.32
CA MET A 58 6.42 -18.73 6.16
C MET A 58 6.42 -19.12 7.64
N THR A 59 5.97 -20.36 7.99
CA THR A 59 6.01 -20.85 9.37
C THR A 59 7.45 -20.86 9.91
N LYS A 60 8.40 -21.35 9.12
CA LYS A 60 9.82 -21.36 9.48
C LYS A 60 10.42 -19.96 9.62
N ALA A 61 10.12 -19.07 8.68
CA ALA A 61 10.64 -17.70 8.70
C ALA A 61 10.15 -16.87 9.90
N MET A 62 8.97 -17.22 10.46
CA MET A 62 8.37 -16.56 11.63
C MET A 62 8.81 -17.14 12.98
N GLU A 63 9.71 -18.12 13.02
CA GLU A 63 10.13 -18.73 14.28
C GLU A 63 10.65 -17.71 15.32
N GLY A 64 10.04 -17.75 16.51
CA GLY A 64 10.39 -16.88 17.63
C GLY A 64 9.95 -15.43 17.50
N CYS A 65 9.09 -15.08 16.53
CA CYS A 65 8.56 -13.73 16.39
C CYS A 65 7.42 -13.48 17.38
N ASP A 66 7.38 -12.26 17.92
CA ASP A 66 6.36 -11.79 18.86
C ASP A 66 5.18 -11.13 18.16
N ILE A 67 5.44 -10.32 17.13
CA ILE A 67 4.45 -9.53 16.40
C ILE A 67 4.67 -9.70 14.90
N VAL A 68 3.57 -9.76 14.14
CA VAL A 68 3.59 -9.82 12.67
C VAL A 68 2.90 -8.59 12.08
N TYR A 69 3.61 -7.87 11.22
CA TYR A 69 3.00 -6.90 10.32
C TYR A 69 2.77 -7.54 8.94
N HIS A 70 1.52 -7.67 8.57
CA HIS A 70 1.18 -8.16 7.22
C HIS A 70 1.01 -6.99 6.25
N THR A 71 2.13 -6.56 5.66
CA THR A 71 2.16 -5.45 4.70
C THR A 71 2.31 -5.91 3.25
N ALA A 72 2.66 -7.17 3.01
CA ALA A 72 2.78 -7.74 1.67
C ALA A 72 1.46 -7.66 0.92
N ALA A 73 1.50 -7.12 -0.28
CA ALA A 73 0.33 -7.01 -1.15
C ALA A 73 0.72 -6.73 -2.60
N THR A 74 0.06 -7.38 -3.54
CA THR A 74 -0.01 -6.94 -4.93
C THR A 74 -1.13 -5.90 -5.02
N ALA A 75 -0.85 -4.69 -4.50
CA ALA A 75 -1.84 -3.66 -4.20
C ALA A 75 -2.18 -2.82 -5.44
N TYR A 76 -2.82 -3.42 -6.42
CA TYR A 76 -3.13 -2.84 -7.73
C TYR A 76 -4.64 -2.92 -8.02
N GLU A 77 -5.42 -1.98 -7.52
CA GLU A 77 -6.87 -1.91 -7.75
C GLU A 77 -7.20 -1.99 -9.25
N GLY A 78 -6.69 -1.05 -10.03
CA GLY A 78 -6.97 -0.99 -11.47
C GLY A 78 -6.50 -2.21 -12.25
N LEU A 79 -5.35 -2.81 -11.88
CA LEU A 79 -4.85 -4.02 -12.51
C LEU A 79 -5.68 -5.25 -12.11
N SER A 80 -6.27 -5.27 -10.92
CA SER A 80 -6.97 -6.44 -10.40
C SER A 80 -8.12 -6.91 -11.29
N VAL A 81 -8.76 -6.02 -12.02
CA VAL A 81 -9.83 -6.37 -12.98
C VAL A 81 -9.30 -6.96 -14.30
N PHE A 82 -7.99 -6.87 -14.53
CA PHE A 82 -7.31 -7.44 -15.70
C PHE A 82 -6.33 -8.57 -15.36
N SER A 83 -6.00 -8.73 -14.09
CA SER A 83 -5.14 -9.81 -13.56
C SER A 83 -5.69 -10.33 -12.23
N PRO A 84 -6.96 -10.81 -12.22
CA PRO A 84 -7.64 -11.19 -10.99
C PRO A 84 -7.02 -12.39 -10.28
N VAL A 85 -6.49 -13.37 -11.00
CA VAL A 85 -5.87 -14.56 -10.40
C VAL A 85 -4.60 -14.17 -9.64
N LEU A 86 -3.71 -13.42 -10.29
CA LEU A 86 -2.47 -12.92 -9.66
C LEU A 86 -2.78 -12.09 -8.41
N VAL A 87 -3.67 -11.10 -8.54
CA VAL A 87 -3.95 -10.17 -7.44
C VAL A 87 -4.65 -10.89 -6.30
N THR A 88 -5.68 -11.70 -6.58
CA THR A 88 -6.43 -12.41 -5.54
C THR A 88 -5.54 -13.41 -4.79
N ARG A 89 -4.70 -14.16 -5.49
CA ARG A 89 -3.72 -15.06 -4.87
C ARG A 89 -2.78 -14.31 -3.93
N ASN A 90 -2.14 -13.26 -4.41
CA ASN A 90 -1.14 -12.51 -3.65
C ASN A 90 -1.74 -11.61 -2.56
N ILE A 91 -3.05 -11.50 -2.45
CA ILE A 91 -3.75 -10.81 -1.37
C ILE A 91 -4.41 -11.82 -0.43
N PHE A 92 -5.36 -12.63 -0.93
CA PHE A 92 -6.17 -13.48 -0.06
C PHE A 92 -5.42 -14.72 0.40
N GLU A 93 -4.89 -15.53 -0.51
CA GLU A 93 -4.11 -16.73 -0.15
C GLU A 93 -2.89 -16.34 0.69
N ALA A 94 -2.18 -15.28 0.30
CA ALA A 94 -1.05 -14.75 1.06
C ALA A 94 -1.45 -14.33 2.50
N SER A 95 -2.62 -13.71 2.67
CA SER A 95 -3.14 -13.34 4.00
C SER A 95 -3.47 -14.56 4.84
N VAL A 96 -4.24 -15.51 4.28
CA VAL A 96 -4.62 -16.75 5.00
C VAL A 96 -3.39 -17.52 5.45
N THR A 97 -2.41 -17.66 4.56
CA THR A 97 -1.15 -18.37 4.86
C THR A 97 -0.33 -17.64 5.93
N THR A 98 -0.21 -16.30 5.83
CA THR A 98 0.52 -15.49 6.81
C THR A 98 -0.11 -15.58 8.20
N ILE A 99 -1.44 -15.43 8.29
CA ILE A 99 -2.19 -15.55 9.55
C ILE A 99 -2.01 -16.93 10.15
N THR A 100 -2.11 -17.99 9.34
CA THR A 100 -1.91 -19.37 9.78
C THR A 100 -0.51 -19.60 10.32
N ALA A 101 0.52 -19.11 9.62
CA ALA A 101 1.92 -19.21 10.05
C ALA A 101 2.16 -18.45 11.36
N ALA A 102 1.57 -17.27 11.52
CA ALA A 102 1.64 -16.47 12.74
C ALA A 102 1.00 -17.20 13.93
N ILE A 103 -0.18 -17.78 13.76
CA ILE A 103 -0.85 -18.58 14.80
C ILE A 103 -0.03 -19.82 15.19
N ARG A 104 0.53 -20.55 14.21
CA ARG A 104 1.43 -21.70 14.47
C ARG A 104 2.63 -21.31 15.33
N ASN A 105 3.15 -20.10 15.13
CA ASN A 105 4.28 -19.55 15.89
C ASN A 105 3.86 -18.88 17.21
N LYS A 106 2.58 -18.88 17.57
CA LYS A 106 2.03 -18.30 18.80
C LYS A 106 2.41 -16.80 18.96
N VAL A 107 2.38 -16.05 17.86
CA VAL A 107 2.61 -14.61 17.92
C VAL A 107 1.57 -13.94 18.81
N LYS A 108 1.94 -12.84 19.46
CA LYS A 108 1.07 -12.09 20.37
C LYS A 108 0.04 -11.26 19.61
N ARG A 109 0.48 -10.63 18.51
CA ARG A 109 -0.37 -9.71 17.74
C ARG A 109 -0.06 -9.74 16.26
N ILE A 110 -1.12 -9.58 15.43
CA ILE A 110 -1.03 -9.38 13.99
C ILE A 110 -1.57 -7.99 13.65
N VAL A 111 -0.75 -7.13 13.04
CA VAL A 111 -1.15 -5.86 12.44
C VAL A 111 -1.36 -6.11 10.94
N TYR A 112 -2.62 -6.06 10.52
CA TYR A 112 -3.02 -6.33 9.14
C TYR A 112 -3.21 -5.03 8.37
N CYS A 113 -2.46 -4.82 7.30
CA CYS A 113 -2.66 -3.68 6.40
C CYS A 113 -3.75 -4.01 5.37
N SER A 114 -4.95 -3.53 5.62
CA SER A 114 -6.07 -3.55 4.68
C SER A 114 -5.96 -2.40 3.67
N SER A 115 -7.07 -1.96 3.12
CA SER A 115 -7.16 -0.87 2.15
C SER A 115 -8.52 -0.20 2.21
N MET A 116 -8.59 1.09 1.89
CA MET A 116 -9.86 1.77 1.71
C MET A 116 -10.72 1.19 0.58
N ALA A 117 -10.15 0.42 -0.35
CA ALA A 117 -10.90 -0.33 -1.37
C ALA A 117 -11.95 -1.28 -0.78
N ARG A 118 -11.84 -1.61 0.53
CA ARG A 118 -12.85 -2.37 1.29
C ARG A 118 -14.23 -1.71 1.30
N TYR A 119 -14.27 -0.37 1.30
CA TYR A 119 -15.53 0.37 1.39
C TYR A 119 -16.31 0.37 0.07
N GLY A 120 -15.61 0.37 -1.08
CA GLY A 120 -16.24 0.50 -2.38
C GLY A 120 -16.88 1.87 -2.56
N HIS A 121 -18.17 1.92 -2.92
CA HIS A 121 -18.88 3.17 -3.14
C HIS A 121 -20.01 3.35 -2.11
N HIS A 122 -20.04 4.53 -1.49
CA HIS A 122 -21.11 5.00 -0.63
C HIS A 122 -21.50 6.43 -0.99
N ASP A 123 -22.77 6.78 -0.76
CA ASP A 123 -23.29 8.13 -1.01
C ASP A 123 -22.82 9.14 0.05
N LYS A 124 -22.38 8.65 1.21
CA LYS A 124 -21.89 9.49 2.32
C LYS A 124 -20.39 9.39 2.45
N MET A 125 -19.73 10.54 2.57
CA MET A 125 -18.32 10.68 2.86
C MET A 125 -18.13 11.65 4.04
N PRO A 126 -16.98 11.58 4.73
CA PRO A 126 -15.91 10.60 4.61
C PRO A 126 -16.32 9.20 5.10
N TYR A 127 -15.67 8.14 4.56
CA TYR A 127 -15.92 6.76 4.98
C TYR A 127 -15.41 6.54 6.41
N LYS A 128 -16.25 5.93 7.25
CA LYS A 128 -15.92 5.56 8.63
C LYS A 128 -15.75 4.06 8.76
N GLU A 129 -15.06 3.63 9.80
CA GLU A 129 -14.70 2.22 10.02
C GLU A 129 -15.91 1.31 10.23
N ASP A 130 -17.04 1.85 10.68
CA ASP A 130 -18.32 1.16 10.88
C ASP A 130 -19.19 1.07 9.62
N TYR A 131 -18.76 1.68 8.50
CA TYR A 131 -19.51 1.59 7.24
C TYR A 131 -19.48 0.16 6.69
N GLU A 132 -20.61 -0.24 6.10
CA GLU A 132 -20.70 -1.51 5.38
C GLU A 132 -19.64 -1.58 4.27
N CYS A 133 -18.89 -2.68 4.21
CA CYS A 133 -17.91 -2.89 3.18
C CYS A 133 -18.56 -3.41 1.90
N ARG A 134 -18.40 -2.67 0.78
CA ARG A 134 -18.97 -2.99 -0.54
C ARG A 134 -17.88 -2.92 -1.63
N PRO A 135 -16.79 -3.70 -1.52
CA PRO A 135 -15.67 -3.62 -2.46
C PRO A 135 -16.13 -3.86 -3.91
N GLN A 136 -15.54 -3.14 -4.87
CA GLN A 136 -15.98 -3.12 -6.27
C GLN A 136 -15.01 -3.78 -7.25
N ASP A 137 -13.86 -4.20 -6.79
CA ASP A 137 -12.81 -4.83 -7.60
C ASP A 137 -12.19 -6.03 -6.87
N PRO A 138 -11.53 -6.96 -7.59
CA PRO A 138 -10.93 -8.16 -7.00
C PRO A 138 -9.91 -7.88 -5.88
N TYR A 139 -9.19 -6.75 -5.93
CA TYR A 139 -8.25 -6.34 -4.87
C TYR A 139 -9.00 -6.02 -3.57
N GLY A 140 -10.00 -5.13 -3.63
CA GLY A 140 -10.80 -4.75 -2.46
C GLY A 140 -11.57 -5.93 -1.87
N ILE A 141 -12.14 -6.80 -2.73
CA ILE A 141 -12.81 -8.04 -2.31
C ILE A 141 -11.82 -8.96 -1.55
N ALA A 142 -10.63 -9.16 -2.10
CA ALA A 142 -9.60 -10.01 -1.48
C ALA A 142 -9.10 -9.44 -0.14
N LYS A 143 -8.92 -8.12 -0.03
CA LYS A 143 -8.55 -7.44 1.22
C LYS A 143 -9.63 -7.63 2.28
N LYS A 144 -10.90 -7.38 1.93
CA LYS A 144 -12.02 -7.55 2.88
C LYS A 144 -12.18 -9.01 3.33
N ALA A 145 -12.06 -9.96 2.41
CA ALA A 145 -12.07 -11.39 2.76
C ALA A 145 -10.91 -11.76 3.69
N GLY A 146 -9.72 -11.19 3.50
CA GLY A 146 -8.57 -11.35 4.39
C GLY A 146 -8.84 -10.85 5.81
N GLU A 147 -9.54 -9.70 5.96
CA GLU A 147 -9.96 -9.20 7.27
C GLU A 147 -10.93 -10.16 7.98
N ASP A 148 -11.88 -10.73 7.26
CA ASP A 148 -12.86 -11.66 7.84
C ASP A 148 -12.19 -12.94 8.32
N VAL A 149 -11.24 -13.47 7.56
CA VAL A 149 -10.42 -14.62 7.97
C VAL A 149 -9.53 -14.26 9.17
N LEU A 150 -8.92 -13.07 9.18
CA LEU A 150 -8.10 -12.61 10.31
C LEU A 150 -8.91 -12.63 11.61
N ARG A 151 -10.08 -11.97 11.62
CA ARG A 151 -10.97 -11.92 12.77
C ARG A 151 -11.32 -13.31 13.27
N ASN A 152 -11.85 -14.15 12.37
CA ASN A 152 -12.28 -15.49 12.71
C ASN A 152 -11.16 -16.34 13.32
N LEU A 153 -9.97 -16.35 12.68
CA LEU A 153 -8.85 -17.17 13.15
C LEU A 153 -8.22 -16.61 14.43
N CYS A 154 -8.03 -15.31 14.53
CA CYS A 154 -7.45 -14.69 15.72
C CYS A 154 -8.35 -14.86 16.95
N GLU A 155 -9.66 -14.65 16.82
CA GLU A 155 -10.63 -14.87 17.90
C GLU A 155 -10.69 -16.34 18.30
N THR A 156 -10.65 -17.27 17.35
CA THR A 156 -10.67 -18.72 17.62
C THR A 156 -9.40 -19.20 18.34
N HIS A 157 -8.24 -18.64 18.02
CA HIS A 157 -6.95 -19.10 18.51
C HIS A 157 -6.31 -18.21 19.59
N GLY A 158 -6.99 -17.13 20.00
CA GLY A 158 -6.54 -16.26 21.09
C GLY A 158 -5.30 -15.43 20.72
N VAL A 159 -5.23 -14.92 19.48
CA VAL A 159 -4.19 -14.00 19.01
C VAL A 159 -4.78 -12.60 18.88
N ASP A 160 -4.10 -11.59 19.40
CA ASP A 160 -4.51 -10.19 19.21
C ASP A 160 -4.38 -9.79 17.75
N TYR A 161 -5.29 -8.94 17.27
CA TYR A 161 -5.19 -8.37 15.92
C TYR A 161 -5.63 -6.91 15.88
N VAL A 162 -5.13 -6.19 14.90
CA VAL A 162 -5.56 -4.83 14.55
C VAL A 162 -5.55 -4.70 13.03
N ILE A 163 -6.54 -3.98 12.48
CA ILE A 163 -6.66 -3.74 11.04
C ILE A 163 -6.38 -2.27 10.76
N ALA A 164 -5.24 -1.99 10.13
CA ALA A 164 -4.91 -0.69 9.60
C ALA A 164 -5.51 -0.51 8.20
N VAL A 165 -6.10 0.63 7.92
CA VAL A 165 -6.66 0.99 6.61
C VAL A 165 -5.96 2.24 6.07
N PRO A 166 -4.71 2.12 5.61
CA PRO A 166 -3.99 3.27 5.06
C PRO A 166 -4.53 3.65 3.68
N HIS A 167 -4.48 4.96 3.38
CA HIS A 167 -4.97 5.52 2.13
C HIS A 167 -3.84 6.15 1.31
N ASN A 168 -3.65 5.69 0.07
CA ASN A 168 -2.71 6.23 -0.93
C ASN A 168 -1.35 6.66 -0.36
N ILE A 169 -0.66 5.75 0.32
CA ILE A 169 0.65 6.06 0.90
C ILE A 169 1.65 6.41 -0.21
N VAL A 170 2.40 7.49 -0.02
CA VAL A 170 3.44 7.98 -0.94
C VAL A 170 4.74 8.27 -0.20
N GLY A 171 5.86 8.24 -0.93
CA GLY A 171 7.17 8.57 -0.37
C GLY A 171 8.34 7.88 -1.06
N PRO A 172 9.56 8.05 -0.53
CA PRO A 172 10.77 7.35 -0.94
C PRO A 172 10.62 5.83 -0.92
N ARG A 173 11.43 5.10 -1.67
CA ARG A 173 11.42 3.63 -1.82
C ARG A 173 10.19 3.05 -2.52
N GLN A 174 9.21 3.86 -2.86
CA GLN A 174 8.09 3.40 -3.69
C GLN A 174 8.62 2.98 -5.08
N LYS A 175 8.06 1.88 -5.63
CA LYS A 175 8.48 1.37 -6.94
C LYS A 175 8.02 2.33 -8.05
N TYR A 176 8.93 3.17 -8.53
CA TYR A 176 8.64 4.25 -9.48
C TYR A 176 8.85 3.88 -10.96
N ASP A 177 9.35 2.67 -11.22
CA ASP A 177 9.44 2.08 -12.57
C ASP A 177 8.29 1.10 -12.87
N ASP A 178 7.24 1.12 -12.05
CA ASP A 178 6.03 0.30 -12.21
C ASP A 178 4.97 1.08 -12.98
N PRO A 179 4.48 0.59 -14.15
CA PRO A 179 3.51 1.30 -14.96
C PRO A 179 2.06 1.16 -14.47
N PHE A 180 1.80 0.32 -13.47
CA PHE A 180 0.43 -0.03 -13.07
C PHE A 180 -0.09 0.75 -11.87
N ARG A 181 0.80 1.26 -11.00
CA ARG A 181 0.37 1.94 -9.78
C ARG A 181 1.34 3.04 -9.33
N ASN A 182 0.82 3.82 -8.37
CA ASN A 182 1.46 4.96 -7.72
C ASN A 182 1.63 6.15 -8.66
N VAL A 183 0.50 6.80 -8.93
CA VAL A 183 0.40 7.92 -9.87
C VAL A 183 1.49 8.99 -9.63
N MET A 184 1.75 9.40 -8.39
CA MET A 184 2.79 10.39 -8.05
C MET A 184 4.18 9.92 -8.50
N SER A 185 4.57 8.69 -8.16
CA SER A 185 5.88 8.14 -8.51
C SER A 185 6.04 7.94 -10.02
N ILE A 186 4.97 7.54 -10.72
CA ILE A 186 4.95 7.43 -12.19
C ILE A 186 5.15 8.81 -12.83
N MET A 187 4.39 9.82 -12.40
CA MET A 187 4.49 11.19 -12.92
C MET A 187 5.90 11.75 -12.71
N LEU A 188 6.42 11.66 -11.49
CA LEU A 188 7.76 12.15 -11.17
C LEU A 188 8.85 11.44 -11.98
N ASN A 189 8.81 10.11 -12.09
CA ASN A 189 9.78 9.38 -12.88
C ASN A 189 9.74 9.74 -14.36
N ARG A 190 8.54 9.97 -14.94
CA ARG A 190 8.38 10.42 -16.32
C ARG A 190 8.90 11.85 -16.52
N MET A 191 8.47 12.77 -15.66
CA MET A 191 8.82 14.19 -15.75
C MET A 191 10.33 14.42 -15.57
N LEU A 192 10.97 13.71 -14.65
CA LEU A 192 12.44 13.72 -14.47
C LEU A 192 13.21 13.16 -15.68
N GLN A 193 12.54 12.41 -16.58
CA GLN A 193 13.07 11.97 -17.87
C GLN A 193 12.73 12.95 -19.01
N GLY A 194 12.13 14.12 -18.72
CA GLY A 194 11.68 15.08 -19.72
C GLY A 194 10.41 14.67 -20.47
N LYS A 195 9.65 13.69 -19.95
CA LYS A 195 8.41 13.20 -20.57
C LYS A 195 7.18 13.76 -19.86
N GLN A 196 6.12 14.02 -20.61
CA GLN A 196 4.84 14.47 -20.06
C GLN A 196 4.15 13.37 -19.24
N PRO A 197 3.40 13.73 -18.18
CA PRO A 197 2.63 12.76 -17.40
C PRO A 197 1.45 12.23 -18.24
N ILE A 198 0.99 11.02 -17.86
CA ILE A 198 -0.21 10.42 -18.43
C ILE A 198 -1.34 10.58 -17.42
N ILE A 199 -2.48 11.09 -17.89
CA ILE A 199 -3.71 11.24 -17.10
C ILE A 199 -4.82 10.44 -17.78
N TYR A 200 -5.53 9.64 -16.98
CA TYR A 200 -6.71 8.91 -17.44
C TYR A 200 -7.96 9.76 -17.20
N GLY A 201 -8.80 9.91 -18.25
CA GLY A 201 -9.97 10.77 -18.23
C GLY A 201 -9.61 12.26 -18.26
N ASP A 202 -10.43 13.06 -17.58
CA ASP A 202 -10.29 14.50 -17.46
C ASP A 202 -9.31 14.94 -16.36
N GLY A 203 -8.88 14.02 -15.49
CA GLY A 203 -7.99 14.32 -14.37
C GLY A 203 -8.68 14.92 -13.15
N GLU A 204 -10.02 15.03 -13.15
CA GLU A 204 -10.81 15.62 -12.06
C GLU A 204 -11.11 14.62 -10.92
N GLN A 205 -10.69 13.36 -11.06
CA GLN A 205 -10.78 12.41 -9.94
C GLN A 205 -9.87 12.84 -8.79
N GLN A 206 -10.42 12.81 -7.58
CA GLN A 206 -9.78 13.34 -6.38
C GLN A 206 -9.24 12.24 -5.46
N ARG A 207 -8.10 12.51 -4.82
CA ARG A 207 -7.43 11.61 -3.87
C ARG A 207 -6.77 12.40 -2.75
N CYS A 208 -6.73 11.79 -1.56
CA CYS A 208 -5.81 12.17 -0.51
C CYS A 208 -4.54 11.32 -0.62
N PHE A 209 -3.40 11.87 -0.21
CA PHE A 209 -2.10 11.19 -0.25
C PHE A 209 -1.44 11.25 1.13
N SER A 210 -1.34 10.08 1.79
CA SER A 210 -0.67 9.97 3.08
C SER A 210 0.85 9.84 2.88
N TYR A 211 1.62 10.66 3.57
CA TYR A 211 3.08 10.46 3.57
C TYR A 211 3.45 9.27 4.43
N ILE A 212 4.51 8.56 4.03
CA ILE A 212 4.92 7.31 4.66
C ILE A 212 5.16 7.45 6.17
N ASP A 213 5.83 8.50 6.62
CA ASP A 213 6.18 8.68 8.05
C ASP A 213 4.92 8.87 8.91
N ASP A 214 3.88 9.55 8.39
CA ASP A 214 2.61 9.72 9.08
C ASP A 214 1.87 8.39 9.26
N CYS A 215 1.96 7.50 8.25
CA CYS A 215 1.44 6.14 8.35
C CYS A 215 2.24 5.27 9.33
N LEU A 216 3.56 5.40 9.35
CA LEU A 216 4.43 4.64 10.26
C LEU A 216 4.14 4.97 11.72
N TYR A 217 3.85 6.25 12.05
CA TYR A 217 3.42 6.64 13.38
C TYR A 217 2.23 5.81 13.87
N CYS A 218 1.18 5.72 13.03
CA CYS A 218 0.01 4.91 13.36
C CYS A 218 0.35 3.42 13.46
N LEU A 219 1.07 2.87 12.48
CA LEU A 219 1.40 1.44 12.46
C LEU A 219 2.21 1.02 13.69
N ASN A 220 3.13 1.88 14.16
CA ASN A 220 3.86 1.65 15.39
C ASN A 220 2.91 1.54 16.59
N ALA A 221 2.03 2.53 16.77
CA ALA A 221 1.06 2.54 17.85
C ALA A 221 0.15 1.30 17.85
N LEU A 222 -0.29 0.85 16.65
CA LEU A 222 -1.16 -0.33 16.49
C LEU A 222 -0.51 -1.64 16.95
N ALA A 223 0.80 -1.75 16.94
CA ALA A 223 1.49 -2.95 17.39
C ALA A 223 1.61 -3.04 18.93
N PHE A 224 1.70 -1.89 19.62
CA PHE A 224 2.12 -1.87 21.02
C PHE A 224 1.06 -1.34 21.99
N GLN A 225 0.03 -0.63 21.52
CA GLN A 225 -1.06 -0.15 22.39
C GLN A 225 -2.16 -1.21 22.53
N ASP A 226 -2.70 -1.39 23.75
CA ASP A 226 -3.74 -2.39 24.00
C ASP A 226 -5.15 -1.89 23.69
N ASN A 227 -5.37 -0.57 23.76
CA ASN A 227 -6.66 0.06 23.46
C ASN A 227 -7.11 -0.02 22.00
N VAL A 228 -6.28 -0.60 21.13
CA VAL A 228 -6.57 -0.77 19.68
C VAL A 228 -6.84 -2.21 19.28
N ILE A 229 -6.75 -3.18 20.21
CA ILE A 229 -6.96 -4.59 19.90
C ILE A 229 -8.37 -4.83 19.35
N GLY A 230 -8.47 -5.53 18.23
CA GLY A 230 -9.73 -5.82 17.55
C GLY A 230 -10.26 -4.68 16.67
N GLU A 231 -9.62 -3.51 16.69
CA GLU A 231 -10.08 -2.32 15.99
C GLU A 231 -9.73 -2.32 14.51
N VAL A 232 -10.57 -1.60 13.74
CA VAL A 232 -10.25 -1.12 12.39
C VAL A 232 -9.95 0.36 12.50
N ILE A 233 -8.86 0.81 11.91
CA ILE A 233 -8.42 2.21 12.01
C ILE A 233 -8.03 2.74 10.63
N ASN A 234 -8.77 3.73 10.15
CA ASN A 234 -8.43 4.48 8.95
C ASN A 234 -7.23 5.39 9.20
N ILE A 235 -6.33 5.45 8.22
CA ILE A 235 -5.15 6.32 8.25
C ILE A 235 -5.16 7.14 6.98
N GLU A 236 -5.65 8.37 7.07
CA GLU A 236 -5.77 9.32 5.97
C GLU A 236 -5.28 10.71 6.42
N PRO A 237 -4.65 11.51 5.56
CA PRO A 237 -4.18 12.83 5.95
C PRO A 237 -5.36 13.79 6.25
N ASP A 238 -5.09 14.81 7.07
CA ASP A 238 -6.05 15.88 7.39
C ASP A 238 -6.23 16.89 6.24
N GLU A 239 -5.52 16.71 5.14
CA GLU A 239 -5.58 17.58 3.96
C GLU A 239 -6.82 17.28 3.12
N GLU A 240 -7.36 18.33 2.48
CA GLU A 240 -8.41 18.17 1.49
C GLU A 240 -7.94 17.32 0.30
N PRO A 241 -8.84 16.53 -0.31
CA PRO A 241 -8.50 15.76 -1.49
C PRO A 241 -8.15 16.67 -2.66
N ILE A 242 -7.16 16.28 -3.43
CA ILE A 242 -6.71 17.00 -4.63
C ILE A 242 -7.05 16.22 -5.90
N THR A 243 -7.23 16.92 -6.99
CA THR A 243 -7.40 16.32 -8.32
C THR A 243 -6.08 15.74 -8.84
N ILE A 244 -6.16 14.81 -9.79
CA ILE A 244 -4.96 14.31 -10.48
C ILE A 244 -4.29 15.40 -11.31
N ASN A 245 -5.07 16.39 -11.78
CA ASN A 245 -4.53 17.59 -12.45
C ASN A 245 -3.67 18.40 -11.48
N GLU A 246 -4.15 18.72 -10.28
CA GLU A 246 -3.39 19.44 -9.24
C GLU A 246 -2.13 18.68 -8.81
N LEU A 247 -2.21 17.33 -8.71
CA LEU A 247 -1.02 16.51 -8.48
C LEU A 247 0.00 16.63 -9.61
N ALA A 248 -0.46 16.63 -10.88
CA ALA A 248 0.42 16.78 -12.02
C ALA A 248 1.09 18.17 -12.03
N GLU A 249 0.37 19.24 -11.68
CA GLU A 249 0.94 20.59 -11.51
C GLU A 249 2.00 20.63 -10.40
N ALA A 250 1.72 20.00 -9.24
CA ALA A 250 2.69 19.94 -8.15
C ALA A 250 3.97 19.18 -8.57
N CYS A 251 3.83 18.07 -9.29
CA CYS A 251 4.96 17.32 -9.83
C CYS A 251 5.73 18.13 -10.89
N ALA A 252 5.04 18.86 -11.76
CA ALA A 252 5.64 19.70 -12.79
C ALA A 252 6.45 20.84 -12.17
N ASN A 253 5.89 21.52 -11.17
CA ASN A 253 6.57 22.59 -10.44
C ASN A 253 7.86 22.07 -9.75
N GLU A 254 7.82 20.86 -9.17
CA GLU A 254 8.98 20.26 -8.52
C GLU A 254 10.06 19.81 -9.51
N THR A 255 9.65 19.33 -10.69
CA THR A 255 10.59 18.82 -11.72
C THR A 255 11.06 19.88 -12.70
N GLY A 256 10.37 21.04 -12.76
CA GLY A 256 10.67 22.14 -13.67
C GLY A 256 10.22 21.90 -15.12
N ILE A 257 9.34 20.92 -15.38
CA ILE A 257 8.82 20.65 -16.73
C ILE A 257 7.65 21.60 -17.03
N ASN A 258 7.57 22.08 -18.28
CA ASN A 258 6.37 22.76 -18.76
C ASN A 258 5.27 21.72 -18.98
N LEU A 259 4.19 21.80 -18.19
CA LEU A 259 3.13 20.79 -18.12
C LEU A 259 2.24 20.80 -19.37
N ASP A 260 2.18 19.66 -20.07
CA ASP A 260 1.29 19.38 -21.21
C ASP A 260 0.87 17.88 -21.15
N PRO A 261 -0.09 17.50 -20.28
CA PRO A 261 -0.40 16.12 -19.98
C PRO A 261 -0.93 15.35 -21.20
N ILE A 262 -0.57 14.08 -21.28
CA ILE A 262 -1.13 13.16 -22.29
C ILE A 262 -2.37 12.49 -21.69
N HIS A 263 -3.54 12.81 -22.25
CA HIS A 263 -4.80 12.24 -21.81
C HIS A 263 -5.13 10.94 -22.53
N HIS A 264 -5.54 9.93 -21.75
CA HIS A 264 -6.09 8.65 -22.23
C HIS A 264 -7.52 8.46 -21.70
N LYS A 265 -8.26 7.50 -22.29
CA LYS A 265 -9.61 7.16 -21.82
C LYS A 265 -9.61 6.75 -20.35
N ASP A 266 -10.73 7.01 -19.66
CA ASP A 266 -10.96 6.56 -18.28
C ASP A 266 -10.69 5.07 -18.13
N ARG A 267 -10.13 4.71 -16.97
CA ARG A 267 -10.01 3.30 -16.59
C ARG A 267 -11.37 2.76 -16.09
N PRO A 268 -11.69 1.49 -16.39
CA PRO A 268 -12.89 0.87 -15.83
C PRO A 268 -12.86 0.89 -14.29
N LYS A 269 -14.01 1.19 -13.69
CA LYS A 269 -14.18 1.22 -12.22
C LYS A 269 -13.33 2.27 -11.50
N GLU A 270 -12.86 3.32 -12.18
CA GLU A 270 -12.18 4.43 -11.53
C GLU A 270 -13.11 5.13 -10.54
N VAL A 271 -12.69 5.22 -9.29
CA VAL A 271 -13.42 5.93 -8.23
C VAL A 271 -13.18 7.43 -8.40
N LYS A 272 -14.22 8.23 -8.50
CA LYS A 272 -14.10 9.69 -8.71
C LYS A 272 -13.66 10.44 -7.45
N LEU A 273 -14.19 10.08 -6.31
CA LEU A 273 -13.81 10.65 -5.01
C LEU A 273 -13.77 9.54 -3.96
N ALA A 274 -12.70 9.52 -3.18
CA ALA A 274 -12.53 8.57 -2.09
C ALA A 274 -11.81 9.25 -0.94
N VAL A 275 -12.51 9.39 0.18
CA VAL A 275 -12.04 10.06 1.41
C VAL A 275 -12.51 9.25 2.61
N CYS A 276 -11.60 8.98 3.55
CA CYS A 276 -11.89 8.32 4.82
C CYS A 276 -11.80 9.32 5.98
N SER A 277 -12.52 9.05 7.07
CA SER A 277 -12.30 9.76 8.33
C SER A 277 -11.14 9.15 9.10
N SER A 278 -10.24 9.98 9.60
CA SER A 278 -9.20 9.59 10.55
C SER A 278 -9.52 10.00 11.99
N ASP A 279 -10.80 10.31 12.30
CA ASP A 279 -11.24 10.70 13.65
C ASP A 279 -10.81 9.66 14.67
N LYS A 280 -11.01 8.38 14.37
CA LYS A 280 -10.64 7.26 15.24
C LYS A 280 -9.13 7.16 15.47
N ALA A 281 -8.32 7.39 14.43
CA ALA A 281 -6.86 7.45 14.58
C ALA A 281 -6.43 8.63 15.45
N ARG A 282 -7.08 9.79 15.33
CA ARG A 282 -6.84 10.95 16.21
C ARG A 282 -7.18 10.63 17.65
N ASP A 283 -8.36 10.08 17.89
CA ASP A 283 -8.87 9.80 19.24
C ASP A 283 -8.05 8.73 19.96
N LEU A 284 -7.70 7.65 19.29
CA LEU A 284 -7.02 6.50 19.90
C LEU A 284 -5.50 6.60 19.90
N LEU A 285 -4.91 7.21 18.85
CA LEU A 285 -3.47 7.21 18.64
C LEU A 285 -2.83 8.59 18.75
N GLY A 286 -3.62 9.68 18.82
CA GLY A 286 -3.11 11.05 18.76
C GLY A 286 -2.56 11.42 17.38
N TYR A 287 -3.08 10.79 16.34
CA TYR A 287 -2.65 11.02 14.96
C TYR A 287 -2.88 12.47 14.51
N SER A 288 -1.94 13.00 13.77
CA SER A 288 -2.07 14.24 13.00
C SER A 288 -1.14 14.18 11.80
N THR A 289 -1.52 14.82 10.70
CA THR A 289 -0.67 14.91 9.49
C THR A 289 0.50 15.85 9.74
N ALA A 290 1.71 15.37 9.58
CA ALA A 290 2.93 16.15 9.71
C ALA A 290 3.53 16.58 8.36
N THR A 291 3.25 15.83 7.29
CA THR A 291 3.82 16.06 5.97
C THR A 291 2.74 16.31 4.94
N ASN A 292 2.67 17.52 4.39
CA ASN A 292 1.69 17.85 3.37
C ASN A 292 2.06 17.27 1.97
N MET A 293 1.10 17.33 1.04
CA MET A 293 1.24 16.78 -0.31
C MET A 293 2.45 17.36 -1.08
N ARG A 294 2.69 18.69 -1.00
CA ARG A 294 3.83 19.32 -1.69
C ARG A 294 5.17 18.84 -1.14
N GLN A 295 5.27 18.66 0.16
CA GLN A 295 6.45 18.08 0.82
C GLN A 295 6.63 16.62 0.40
N SER A 296 5.55 15.86 0.28
CA SER A 296 5.56 14.47 -0.19
C SER A 296 6.07 14.36 -1.62
N VAL A 297 5.62 15.24 -2.53
CA VAL A 297 6.11 15.34 -3.92
C VAL A 297 7.61 15.65 -3.93
N LYS A 298 8.05 16.66 -3.16
CA LYS A 298 9.46 17.05 -3.08
C LYS A 298 10.34 15.91 -2.60
N LYS A 299 10.02 15.31 -1.46
CA LYS A 299 10.82 14.19 -0.88
C LYS A 299 10.87 12.98 -1.81
N THR A 300 9.76 12.66 -2.51
CA THR A 300 9.72 11.58 -3.49
C THR A 300 10.56 11.90 -4.73
N ALA A 301 10.49 13.14 -5.24
CA ALA A 301 11.30 13.59 -6.37
C ALA A 301 12.81 13.57 -6.04
N GLU A 302 13.21 14.04 -4.86
CA GLU A 302 14.60 14.01 -4.37
C GLU A 302 15.13 12.56 -4.31
N TYR A 303 14.32 11.63 -3.81
CA TYR A 303 14.68 10.21 -3.80
C TYR A 303 14.90 9.66 -5.21
N ILE A 304 14.00 9.97 -6.16
CA ILE A 304 14.15 9.50 -7.54
C ILE A 304 15.37 10.16 -8.22
N ARG A 305 15.64 11.46 -7.98
CA ARG A 305 16.84 12.14 -8.49
C ARG A 305 18.11 11.49 -8.00
N THR A 306 18.21 11.21 -6.70
CA THR A 306 19.40 10.59 -6.08
C THR A 306 19.62 9.18 -6.58
N ARG A 307 18.55 8.39 -6.73
CA ARG A 307 18.63 7.01 -7.18
C ARG A 307 18.78 6.87 -8.70
N GLY A 308 18.41 7.90 -9.45
CA GLY A 308 18.31 7.93 -10.90
C GLY A 308 16.93 7.47 -11.41
N THR A 309 16.51 8.09 -12.52
CA THR A 309 15.28 7.69 -13.21
C THR A 309 15.41 6.30 -13.80
N LYS A 310 14.29 5.59 -13.95
CA LYS A 310 14.26 4.22 -14.49
C LYS A 310 13.26 4.11 -15.64
N LYS A 311 13.56 3.24 -16.60
CA LYS A 311 12.59 2.80 -17.61
C LYS A 311 11.52 1.95 -16.95
N PHE A 312 10.27 2.14 -17.38
CA PHE A 312 9.16 1.34 -16.84
C PHE A 312 9.28 -0.13 -17.23
N GLN A 313 8.97 -0.99 -16.27
CA GLN A 313 9.04 -2.44 -16.42
C GLN A 313 7.65 -3.05 -16.30
N TYR A 314 7.16 -3.63 -17.40
CA TYR A 314 5.86 -4.36 -17.42
C TYR A 314 6.07 -5.77 -16.89
N HIS A 315 6.31 -5.87 -15.59
CA HIS A 315 6.71 -7.11 -14.88
C HIS A 315 5.54 -7.99 -14.46
N LEU A 316 4.30 -7.47 -14.54
CA LEU A 316 3.10 -8.23 -14.22
C LEU A 316 2.33 -8.60 -15.50
N PRO A 317 1.76 -9.82 -15.58
CA PRO A 317 0.96 -10.22 -16.71
C PRO A 317 -0.39 -9.49 -16.74
N LEU A 318 -0.94 -9.32 -17.94
CA LEU A 318 -2.36 -9.04 -18.15
C LEU A 318 -3.03 -10.38 -18.47
N GLU A 319 -3.89 -10.88 -17.58
CA GLU A 319 -4.60 -12.16 -17.74
C GLU A 319 -5.84 -12.02 -18.63
N ILE A 320 -6.47 -10.83 -18.61
CA ILE A 320 -7.64 -10.48 -19.40
C ILE A 320 -7.27 -9.29 -20.29
N ILE A 321 -7.22 -9.51 -21.60
CA ILE A 321 -6.96 -8.47 -22.60
C ILE A 321 -8.17 -8.34 -23.51
N ASN A 322 -8.82 -7.17 -23.50
CA ASN A 322 -9.97 -6.87 -24.35
C ASN A 322 -10.02 -5.36 -24.69
N ASP A 323 -11.17 -4.88 -25.16
CA ASP A 323 -11.41 -3.47 -25.50
C ASP A 323 -11.45 -2.53 -24.30
N LYS A 324 -11.66 -3.05 -23.08
CA LYS A 324 -11.64 -2.29 -21.82
C LYS A 324 -10.25 -2.19 -21.18
N THR A 325 -9.29 -3.00 -21.65
CA THR A 325 -7.92 -2.94 -21.12
C THR A 325 -7.27 -1.62 -21.49
N PRO A 326 -6.72 -0.87 -20.51
CA PRO A 326 -6.06 0.41 -20.78
C PRO A 326 -5.00 0.28 -21.89
N GLU A 327 -5.10 1.14 -22.89
CA GLU A 327 -4.19 1.13 -24.05
C GLU A 327 -2.73 1.28 -23.64
N THR A 328 -2.48 2.10 -22.62
CA THR A 328 -1.16 2.32 -22.04
C THR A 328 -0.51 1.04 -21.51
N TRP A 329 -1.30 0.12 -20.98
CA TRP A 329 -0.81 -1.17 -20.50
C TRP A 329 -0.69 -2.19 -21.62
N LYS A 330 -1.70 -2.26 -22.48
CA LYS A 330 -1.74 -3.19 -23.61
C LYS A 330 -0.60 -2.93 -24.60
N ASN A 331 -0.34 -1.66 -24.90
CA ASN A 331 0.65 -1.22 -25.89
C ASN A 331 1.97 -0.73 -25.26
N LYS A 332 2.11 -0.83 -23.93
CA LYS A 332 3.32 -0.42 -23.17
C LYS A 332 3.75 1.02 -23.45
N LEU A 333 2.81 1.98 -23.31
CA LEU A 333 3.02 3.39 -23.67
C LEU A 333 3.55 4.26 -22.53
N ILE A 334 3.72 3.73 -21.32
CA ILE A 334 4.23 4.47 -20.15
C ILE A 334 5.74 4.46 -20.13
#